data_c887c21ddf51014dee115ccc8c3c7c71
#
_entry.id   c887c21ddf51014dee115ccc8c3c7c71
#
_cell.length_a   1.000
_cell.length_b   1.000
_cell.length_c   1.000
_cell.angle_alpha   90.00
_cell.angle_beta   90.00
_cell.angle_gamma   90.00
#
_symmetry.space_group_name_H-M   'P 1'
#
loop_
_entity.id
_entity.type
_entity.pdbx_description
1 polymer ?
#
loop_
_entity_poly.entity_id
_entity_poly.type
_entity_poly.pdbx_seq_one_letter_code
_entity_poly.pdbx_strand_id
1 'polypeptide(L)'
;MPEHRARKHHQDRVAETLRLEIGTMIDGELVDPRIANCYVSEVSLNPGAKSARVYVAVDSAVKDIVKAEIDTIAGLEAAKGYIRYELKERMGVRHVPELSFLADRSGRFQARIVELMDRTRKRQKAPAPEAVEAAQKAESEPAAAVDSGSAVE
;
A
#
# COMPACT_ATOMS: atom_id res chain seq x y z
N MET A 1 -9.97 -7.19 -31.98
CA MET A 1 -8.68 -7.87 -32.07
C MET A 1 -8.63 -8.98 -31.03
N PRO A 2 -8.99 -10.19 -31.36
CA PRO A 2 -9.08 -11.29 -30.38
C PRO A 2 -7.72 -11.74 -29.82
N GLU A 3 -6.66 -11.55 -30.58
CA GLU A 3 -5.33 -12.00 -30.18
C GLU A 3 -4.75 -11.28 -28.96
N HIS A 4 -5.01 -9.99 -28.79
CA HIS A 4 -4.56 -9.23 -27.64
C HIS A 4 -5.23 -9.71 -26.34
N ARG A 5 -6.50 -10.08 -26.40
CA ARG A 5 -7.21 -10.62 -25.25
C ARG A 5 -6.69 -11.99 -24.84
N ALA A 6 -6.44 -12.86 -25.81
CA ALA A 6 -5.90 -14.18 -25.54
C ALA A 6 -4.50 -14.13 -24.91
N ARG A 7 -3.63 -13.24 -25.41
CA ARG A 7 -2.29 -13.02 -24.85
C ARG A 7 -2.35 -12.45 -23.43
N LYS A 8 -3.24 -11.50 -23.19
CA LYS A 8 -3.44 -10.94 -21.85
C LYS A 8 -3.91 -12.00 -20.85
N HIS A 9 -4.91 -12.79 -21.20
CA HIS A 9 -5.38 -13.88 -20.35
C HIS A 9 -4.30 -14.94 -20.06
N HIS A 10 -3.46 -15.23 -21.03
CA HIS A 10 -2.33 -16.12 -20.81
C HIS A 10 -1.31 -15.52 -19.84
N GLN A 11 -0.98 -14.24 -20.00
CA GLN A 11 -0.07 -13.52 -19.10
C GLN A 11 -0.64 -13.44 -17.68
N ASP A 12 -1.92 -13.17 -17.54
CA ASP A 12 -2.59 -13.11 -16.24
C ASP A 12 -2.55 -14.48 -15.53
N ARG A 13 -2.74 -15.57 -16.24
CA ARG A 13 -2.60 -16.93 -15.69
C ARG A 13 -1.17 -17.23 -15.25
N VAL A 14 -0.21 -16.88 -16.07
CA VAL A 14 1.21 -17.07 -15.72
C VAL A 14 1.59 -16.22 -14.52
N ALA A 15 1.15 -14.98 -14.47
CA ALA A 15 1.37 -14.09 -13.31
C ALA A 15 0.75 -14.67 -12.04
N GLU A 16 -0.45 -15.19 -12.10
CA GLU A 16 -1.11 -15.82 -10.95
C GLU A 16 -0.41 -17.09 -10.49
N THR A 17 0.04 -17.93 -11.43
CA THR A 17 0.83 -19.11 -11.11
C THR A 17 2.15 -18.72 -10.43
N LEU A 18 2.85 -17.72 -10.96
CA LEU A 18 4.06 -17.19 -10.35
C LEU A 18 3.79 -16.67 -8.94
N ARG A 19 2.70 -15.95 -8.74
CA ARG A 19 2.29 -15.44 -7.42
C ARG A 19 2.13 -16.57 -6.40
N LEU A 20 1.42 -17.62 -6.77
CA LEU A 20 1.17 -18.77 -5.90
C LEU A 20 2.45 -19.55 -5.59
N GLU A 21 3.26 -19.85 -6.60
CA GLU A 21 4.49 -20.61 -6.42
C GLU A 21 5.54 -19.84 -5.60
N ILE A 22 5.73 -18.57 -5.88
CA ILE A 22 6.65 -17.73 -5.11
C ILE A 22 6.15 -17.57 -3.67
N GLY A 23 4.83 -17.37 -3.49
CA GLY A 23 4.22 -17.31 -2.15
C GLY A 23 4.48 -18.57 -1.33
N THR A 24 4.30 -19.73 -1.93
CA THR A 24 4.58 -21.02 -1.28
C THR A 24 6.05 -21.16 -0.88
N MET A 25 6.96 -20.70 -1.73
CA MET A 25 8.39 -20.72 -1.41
C MET A 25 8.75 -19.79 -0.25
N ILE A 26 8.17 -18.59 -0.24
CA ILE A 26 8.40 -17.62 0.84
C ILE A 26 7.90 -18.17 2.17
N ASP A 27 6.72 -18.78 2.18
CA ASP A 27 6.09 -19.27 3.39
C ASP A 27 6.77 -20.51 3.99
N GLY A 28 7.37 -21.36 3.17
CA GLY A 28 7.84 -22.66 3.64
C GLY A 28 9.30 -23.03 3.35
N GLU A 29 9.94 -22.43 2.37
CA GLU A 29 11.23 -22.92 1.86
C GLU A 29 12.37 -21.93 2.05
N LEU A 30 12.09 -20.63 2.10
CA LEU A 30 13.11 -19.62 2.28
C LEU A 30 13.37 -19.37 3.77
N VAL A 31 14.53 -19.84 4.22
CA VAL A 31 14.97 -19.63 5.60
C VAL A 31 16.08 -18.58 5.60
N ASP A 32 15.70 -17.34 5.40
CA ASP A 32 16.64 -16.21 5.51
C ASP A 32 16.15 -15.27 6.61
N PRO A 33 16.98 -14.97 7.63
CA PRO A 33 16.59 -14.11 8.74
C PRO A 33 16.27 -12.67 8.31
N ARG A 34 16.72 -12.24 7.14
CA ARG A 34 16.40 -10.92 6.58
C ARG A 34 14.98 -10.84 6.05
N ILE A 35 14.40 -11.98 5.68
CA ILE A 35 13.03 -12.04 5.15
C ILE A 35 12.08 -12.05 6.34
N ALA A 36 11.38 -10.94 6.52
CA ALA A 36 10.31 -10.82 7.52
C ALA A 36 9.06 -11.59 7.08
N ASN A 37 8.10 -11.72 7.98
CA ASN A 37 6.80 -12.27 7.63
C ASN A 37 6.15 -11.40 6.54
N CYS A 38 6.02 -11.94 5.35
CA CYS A 38 5.56 -11.23 4.17
C CYS A 38 4.78 -12.16 3.23
N TYR A 39 4.05 -11.59 2.32
CA TYR A 39 3.33 -12.34 1.29
C TYR A 39 3.41 -11.62 -0.05
N VAL A 40 3.25 -12.37 -1.12
CA VAL A 40 3.20 -11.81 -2.47
C VAL A 40 1.79 -11.28 -2.73
N SER A 41 1.68 -9.97 -2.89
CA SER A 41 0.39 -9.32 -3.16
C SER A 41 0.01 -9.38 -4.63
N GLU A 42 0.96 -9.14 -5.52
CA GLU A 42 0.72 -9.10 -6.95
C GLU A 42 1.99 -9.46 -7.73
N VAL A 43 1.81 -10.04 -8.90
CA VAL A 43 2.87 -10.24 -9.88
C VAL A 43 2.44 -9.61 -11.20
N SER A 44 3.24 -8.72 -11.71
CA SER A 44 3.01 -8.06 -13.00
C SER A 44 4.04 -8.47 -14.02
N LEU A 45 3.59 -9.03 -15.14
CA LEU A 45 4.44 -9.42 -16.26
C LEU A 45 4.58 -8.27 -17.26
N ASN A 46 5.79 -8.10 -17.77
CA ASN A 46 6.04 -7.21 -18.89
C ASN A 46 5.40 -7.76 -20.18
N PRO A 47 5.01 -6.92 -21.15
CA PRO A 47 4.34 -7.35 -22.40
C PRO A 47 5.02 -8.47 -23.16
N GLY A 48 6.33 -8.64 -23.03
CA GLY A 48 7.06 -9.76 -23.65
C GLY A 48 7.22 -10.99 -22.76
N ALA A 49 6.67 -10.99 -21.55
CA ALA A 49 6.86 -12.03 -20.52
C ALA A 49 8.34 -12.34 -20.21
N LYS A 50 9.24 -11.42 -20.49
CA LYS A 50 10.68 -11.55 -20.24
C LYS A 50 11.05 -11.17 -18.81
N SER A 51 10.29 -10.29 -18.19
CA SER A 51 10.48 -9.82 -16.81
C SER A 51 9.17 -9.78 -16.05
N ALA A 52 9.25 -10.05 -14.77
CA ALA A 52 8.13 -10.02 -13.85
C ALA A 52 8.46 -9.15 -12.63
N ARG A 53 7.55 -8.28 -12.26
CA ARG A 53 7.62 -7.51 -11.02
C ARG A 53 6.82 -8.23 -9.96
N VAL A 54 7.46 -8.59 -8.88
CA VAL A 54 6.84 -9.26 -7.75
C VAL A 54 6.67 -8.25 -6.62
N TYR A 55 5.43 -7.93 -6.30
CA TYR A 55 5.10 -7.02 -5.21
C TYR A 55 4.92 -7.82 -3.93
N VAL A 56 5.71 -7.49 -2.94
CA VAL A 56 5.73 -8.17 -1.65
C VAL A 56 5.28 -7.21 -0.55
N ALA A 57 4.25 -7.62 0.18
CA ALA A 57 3.75 -6.88 1.33
C ALA A 57 4.31 -7.49 2.61
N VAL A 58 4.96 -6.68 3.43
CA VAL A 58 5.47 -7.08 4.74
C VAL A 58 4.38 -6.86 5.78
N ASP A 59 4.27 -7.77 6.73
CA ASP A 59 3.31 -7.67 7.82
C ASP A 59 3.52 -6.38 8.61
N SER A 60 2.43 -5.67 8.85
CA SER A 60 2.43 -4.39 9.56
C SER A 60 2.73 -4.51 11.07
N ALA A 61 2.75 -5.72 11.61
CA ALA A 61 3.07 -5.97 13.01
C ALA A 61 4.55 -5.75 13.36
N VAL A 62 5.40 -5.56 12.37
CA VAL A 62 6.83 -5.32 12.55
C VAL A 62 7.09 -3.90 13.05
N LYS A 63 7.94 -3.74 14.06
CA LYS A 63 8.24 -2.44 14.69
C LYS A 63 8.78 -1.39 13.73
N ASP A 64 9.69 -1.78 12.83
CA ASP A 64 10.28 -0.90 11.82
C ASP A 64 9.99 -1.48 10.43
N ILE A 65 8.82 -1.13 9.91
CA ILE A 65 8.35 -1.68 8.65
C ILE A 65 9.22 -1.27 7.45
N VAL A 66 9.79 -0.08 7.46
CA VAL A 66 10.65 0.41 6.37
C VAL A 66 11.94 -0.41 6.30
N LYS A 67 12.57 -0.63 7.43
CA LYS A 67 13.76 -1.48 7.52
C LYS A 67 13.44 -2.92 7.15
N ALA A 68 12.34 -3.46 7.66
CA ALA A 68 11.88 -4.81 7.34
C ALA A 68 11.61 -4.99 5.84
N GLU A 69 11.04 -4.02 5.19
CA GLU A 69 10.85 -4.03 3.73
C GLU A 69 12.18 -4.07 2.98
N ILE A 70 13.12 -3.22 3.34
CA ILE A 70 14.45 -3.17 2.72
C ILE A 70 15.17 -4.51 2.91
N ASP A 71 15.21 -5.02 4.12
CA ASP A 71 15.88 -6.28 4.45
C ASP A 71 15.20 -7.47 3.75
N THR A 72 13.88 -7.50 3.70
CA THR A 72 13.12 -8.54 3.01
C THR A 72 13.40 -8.53 1.51
N ILE A 73 13.37 -7.38 0.88
CA ILE A 73 13.69 -7.27 -0.55
C ILE A 73 15.14 -7.69 -0.82
N ALA A 74 16.08 -7.29 0.01
CA ALA A 74 17.48 -7.72 -0.11
C ALA A 74 17.63 -9.23 0.02
N GLY A 75 16.92 -9.85 0.97
CA GLY A 75 16.89 -11.30 1.14
C GLY A 75 16.30 -12.03 -0.06
N LEU A 76 15.20 -11.54 -0.60
CA LEU A 76 14.55 -12.10 -1.79
C LEU A 76 15.42 -11.94 -3.06
N GLU A 77 16.06 -10.80 -3.21
CA GLU A 77 17.00 -10.58 -4.32
C GLU A 77 18.22 -11.54 -4.24
N ALA A 78 18.72 -11.79 -3.03
CA ALA A 78 19.79 -12.77 -2.82
C ALA A 78 19.32 -14.21 -3.13
N ALA A 79 18.07 -14.54 -2.85
CA ALA A 79 17.46 -15.85 -3.14
C ALA A 79 16.93 -15.99 -4.57
N LYS A 80 17.00 -14.95 -5.38
CA LYS A 80 16.43 -14.89 -6.74
C LYS A 80 16.85 -16.07 -7.62
N GLY A 81 18.12 -16.43 -7.60
CA GLY A 81 18.63 -17.56 -8.37
C GLY A 81 17.97 -18.88 -7.99
N TYR A 82 17.83 -19.14 -6.72
CA TYR A 82 17.15 -20.30 -6.17
C TYR A 82 15.65 -20.30 -6.55
N ILE A 83 14.99 -19.18 -6.38
CA ILE A 83 13.57 -19.03 -6.72
C ILE A 83 13.34 -19.30 -8.20
N ARG A 84 14.18 -18.77 -9.08
CA ARG A 84 14.08 -19.01 -10.53
C ARG A 84 14.30 -20.46 -10.88
N TYR A 85 15.25 -21.11 -10.24
CA TYR A 85 15.52 -22.53 -10.45
C TYR A 85 14.31 -23.39 -10.06
N GLU A 86 13.78 -23.18 -8.87
CA GLU A 86 12.60 -23.89 -8.40
C GLU A 86 11.35 -23.64 -9.25
N LEU A 87 11.14 -22.41 -9.69
CA LEU A 87 10.04 -22.06 -10.59
C LEU A 87 10.15 -22.80 -11.92
N LYS A 88 11.36 -22.89 -12.46
CA LYS A 88 11.61 -23.63 -13.71
C LYS A 88 11.22 -25.10 -13.57
N GLU A 89 11.62 -25.73 -12.48
CA GLU A 89 11.30 -27.12 -12.19
C GLU A 89 9.80 -27.34 -11.95
N ARG A 90 9.18 -26.51 -11.15
CA ARG A 90 7.76 -26.64 -10.76
C ARG A 90 6.80 -26.31 -11.90
N MET A 91 7.11 -25.29 -12.67
CA MET A 91 6.26 -24.87 -13.80
C MET A 91 6.57 -25.64 -15.09
N GLY A 92 7.68 -26.35 -15.16
CA GLY A 92 8.08 -27.07 -16.36
C GLY A 92 8.32 -26.18 -17.58
N VAL A 93 8.67 -24.92 -17.35
CA VAL A 93 8.92 -23.94 -18.41
C VAL A 93 10.41 -23.85 -18.75
N ARG A 94 10.71 -23.58 -20.01
CA ARG A 94 12.11 -23.42 -20.44
C ARG A 94 12.74 -22.13 -19.93
N HIS A 95 11.95 -21.08 -19.87
CA HIS A 95 12.40 -19.74 -19.49
C HIS A 95 11.50 -19.18 -18.40
N VAL A 96 12.10 -18.88 -17.27
CA VAL A 96 11.44 -18.14 -16.20
C VAL A 96 11.74 -16.66 -16.43
N PRO A 97 10.73 -15.78 -16.32
CA PRO A 97 10.97 -14.35 -16.43
C PRO A 97 12.02 -13.88 -15.42
N GLU A 98 12.71 -12.81 -15.73
CA GLU A 98 13.57 -12.15 -14.76
C GLU A 98 12.71 -11.54 -13.67
N LEU A 99 12.99 -11.91 -12.43
CA LEU A 99 12.21 -11.44 -11.28
C LEU A 99 12.79 -10.16 -10.69
N SER A 100 11.93 -9.21 -10.39
CA SER A 100 12.27 -8.01 -9.64
C SER A 100 11.34 -7.91 -8.45
N PHE A 101 11.90 -7.86 -7.26
CA PHE A 101 11.12 -7.76 -6.02
C PHE A 101 10.95 -6.30 -5.62
N LEU A 102 9.71 -5.92 -5.32
CA LEU A 102 9.33 -4.57 -4.93
C LEU A 102 8.44 -4.64 -3.69
N ALA A 103 8.61 -3.68 -2.80
CA ALA A 103 7.74 -3.57 -1.64
C ALA A 103 6.36 -3.03 -2.04
N ASP A 104 5.32 -3.74 -1.67
CA ASP A 104 3.95 -3.27 -1.85
C ASP A 104 3.51 -2.46 -0.64
N ARG A 105 3.31 -1.18 -0.84
CA ARG A 105 2.86 -0.22 0.17
C ARG A 105 1.39 0.15 0.03
N SER A 106 0.66 -0.45 -0.90
CA SER A 106 -0.73 -0.10 -1.20
C SER A 106 -1.65 -0.27 0.01
N GLY A 107 -1.48 -1.33 0.78
CA GLY A 107 -2.25 -1.57 2.00
C GLY A 107 -2.09 -0.45 3.04
N ARG A 108 -0.88 0.07 3.21
CA ARG A 108 -0.61 1.19 4.12
C ARG A 108 -1.22 2.49 3.62
N PHE A 109 -1.18 2.73 2.33
CA PHE A 109 -1.84 3.88 1.72
C PHE A 109 -3.35 3.83 1.93
N GLN A 110 -3.95 2.68 1.69
CA GLN A 110 -5.39 2.49 1.91
C GLN A 110 -5.77 2.70 3.36
N ALA A 111 -5.04 2.12 4.29
CA ALA A 111 -5.28 2.29 5.72
C ALA A 111 -5.19 3.77 6.13
N ARG A 112 -4.21 4.49 5.62
CA ARG A 112 -4.05 5.93 5.89
C ARG A 112 -5.16 6.77 5.28
N ILE A 113 -5.61 6.44 4.07
CA ILE A 113 -6.74 7.11 3.43
C ILE A 113 -8.02 6.90 4.25
N VAL A 114 -8.30 5.66 4.67
CA VAL A 114 -9.45 5.35 5.52
C VAL A 114 -9.38 6.12 6.84
N GLU A 115 -8.23 6.15 7.49
CA GLU A 115 -8.03 6.90 8.72
C GLU A 115 -8.30 8.41 8.53
N LEU A 116 -7.80 8.98 7.45
CA LEU A 116 -8.03 10.39 7.12
C LEU A 116 -9.50 10.67 6.80
N MET A 117 -10.15 9.77 6.08
CA MET A 117 -11.58 9.88 5.78
C MET A 117 -12.42 9.80 7.06
N ASP A 118 -12.08 8.91 7.98
CA ASP A 118 -12.77 8.78 9.26
C ASP A 118 -12.58 10.04 10.13
N ARG A 119 -11.39 10.62 10.15
CA ARG A 119 -11.13 11.90 10.83
C ARG A 119 -11.96 13.02 10.24
N THR A 120 -12.03 13.11 8.92
CA THR A 120 -12.84 14.11 8.23
C THR A 120 -14.33 13.91 8.49
N ARG A 121 -14.79 12.66 8.46
CA ARG A 121 -16.18 12.31 8.76
C ARG A 121 -16.54 12.65 10.20
N LYS A 122 -15.67 12.39 11.16
CA LYS A 122 -15.86 12.77 12.57
C LYS A 122 -15.92 14.29 12.75
N ARG A 123 -15.09 15.05 12.02
CA ARG A 123 -15.13 16.51 12.05
C ARG A 123 -16.42 17.07 11.43
N GLN A 124 -16.94 16.46 10.39
CA GLN A 124 -18.21 16.89 9.75
C GLN A 124 -19.43 16.48 10.58
N LYS A 125 -19.37 15.33 11.25
CA LYS A 125 -20.48 14.81 12.06
C LYS A 125 -20.62 15.49 13.43
N ALA A 126 -19.57 16.08 13.94
CA ALA A 126 -19.58 16.94 15.11
C ALA A 126 -19.32 18.36 14.63
N PRO A 127 -20.36 19.15 14.31
CA PRO A 127 -20.17 20.58 14.25
C PRO A 127 -19.65 20.95 15.63
N ALA A 128 -18.43 21.41 15.66
CA ALA A 128 -17.82 21.80 16.92
C ALA A 128 -18.74 22.85 17.53
N PRO A 129 -19.47 22.55 18.58
CA PRO A 129 -20.35 23.53 19.21
C PRO A 129 -19.56 24.77 19.66
N GLU A 130 -18.30 24.60 19.91
CA GLU A 130 -17.38 25.67 20.24
C GLU A 130 -17.18 26.70 19.12
N ALA A 131 -17.14 26.28 17.86
CA ALA A 131 -17.02 27.22 16.75
C ALA A 131 -18.32 28.02 16.52
N VAL A 132 -19.46 27.41 16.78
CA VAL A 132 -20.76 28.07 16.69
C VAL A 132 -20.98 29.02 17.85
N GLU A 133 -20.59 28.64 19.04
CA GLU A 133 -20.65 29.53 20.24
C GLU A 133 -19.70 30.73 20.11
N ALA A 134 -18.49 30.52 19.58
CA ALA A 134 -17.57 31.62 19.35
C ALA A 134 -18.08 32.58 18.25
N ALA A 135 -18.71 32.08 17.23
CA ALA A 135 -19.33 32.93 16.21
C ALA A 135 -20.56 33.66 16.72
N GLN A 136 -21.38 33.02 17.51
CA GLN A 136 -22.55 33.65 18.13
C GLN A 136 -22.14 34.67 19.20
N LYS A 137 -21.08 34.43 19.93
CA LYS A 137 -20.54 35.34 20.91
C LYS A 137 -19.88 36.56 20.29
N ALA A 138 -19.30 36.43 19.13
CA ALA A 138 -18.77 37.56 18.35
C ALA A 138 -19.86 38.42 17.73
N GLU A 139 -21.01 37.83 17.42
CA GLU A 139 -22.18 38.58 16.94
C GLU A 139 -23.02 39.19 18.04
N SER A 140 -22.94 38.65 19.24
CA SER A 140 -23.71 39.16 20.40
C SER A 140 -23.00 40.19 21.24
N GLU A 141 -21.77 40.55 20.93
CA GLU A 141 -21.23 41.78 21.47
C GLU A 141 -21.76 42.93 20.63
N PRO A 142 -22.79 43.58 21.03
CA PRO A 142 -23.12 44.85 20.43
C PRO A 142 -21.96 45.75 20.71
N ALA A 143 -21.47 46.34 19.69
CA ALA A 143 -20.61 47.46 19.83
C ALA A 143 -21.13 48.28 20.97
N ALA A 144 -20.43 48.21 22.02
CA ALA A 144 -20.82 48.83 23.27
C ALA A 144 -21.27 50.21 22.94
N ALA A 145 -22.42 50.43 23.36
CA ALA A 145 -23.03 51.68 23.36
C ALA A 145 -22.01 52.78 23.32
N VAL A 146 -21.95 53.32 22.22
CA VAL A 146 -21.39 54.60 22.18
C VAL A 146 -22.20 55.43 23.09
N ASP A 147 -21.71 55.52 24.23
CA ASP A 147 -22.15 56.61 24.99
C ASP A 147 -21.72 57.85 24.28
N SER A 148 -22.55 58.35 23.63
CA SER A 148 -22.53 59.76 23.54
C SER A 148 -22.89 60.37 24.88
N GLY A 149 -22.07 60.31 25.76
CA GLY A 149 -22.13 61.26 26.82
C GLY A 149 -21.64 62.58 26.32
N SER A 150 -22.23 63.14 25.45
CA SER A 150 -22.06 64.55 25.30
C SER A 150 -23.04 65.20 26.21
N ALA A 151 -22.74 65.26 27.36
CA ALA A 151 -23.21 66.28 28.17
C ALA A 151 -22.62 67.57 27.71
N VAL A 152 -23.31 68.25 27.08
CA VAL A 152 -22.91 69.59 26.81
C VAL A 152 -23.61 70.54 27.67
N GLU A 153 -22.94 71.36 28.08
CA GLU A 153 -23.40 72.60 28.46
C GLU A 153 -22.69 73.64 27.70
#